data_c92d3b34fa83da2c49490295518be2a1
#
_entry.id   c92d3b34fa83da2c49490295518be2a1
#
_cell.length_a   1.000
_cell.length_b   1.000
_cell.length_c   1.000
_cell.angle_alpha   90.00
_cell.angle_beta   90.00
_cell.angle_gamma   90.00
#
_symmetry.space_group_name_H-M   'P 1'
#
loop_
_entity.id
_entity.type
_entity.pdbx_description
1 polymer ?
#
loop_
_entity_poly.entity_id
_entity_poly.type
_entity_poly.pdbx_seq_one_letter_code
_entity_poly.pdbx_strand_id
1 'polypeptide(L)'
;MKHFFMEIDGMTVTYGDIVKGRLCDAVPYYVERDNGEGDFDFAQGSLPTCTPVKSKGFAESELWDIESFMRDNMHNIYDQIRGEWAWA
;
A
#
# COMPACT_ATOMS: atom_id res chain seq x y z
N MET A 1 5.86 9.62 6.65
CA MET A 1 6.84 8.53 6.84
C MET A 1 6.23 7.23 6.35
N LYS A 2 7.01 6.41 5.64
CA LYS A 2 6.54 5.09 5.18
C LYS A 2 6.78 4.04 6.26
N HIS A 3 5.79 3.20 6.46
CA HIS A 3 5.85 2.08 7.41
C HIS A 3 5.83 0.77 6.65
N PHE A 4 6.71 -0.14 6.99
CA PHE A 4 6.76 -1.46 6.35
C PHE A 4 5.53 -2.28 6.74
N PHE A 5 4.88 -2.88 5.75
CA PHE A 5 3.80 -3.82 6.00
C PHE A 5 4.24 -5.26 5.72
N MET A 6 4.67 -5.52 4.48
CA MET A 6 4.94 -6.90 4.06
C MET A 6 5.80 -6.91 2.80
N GLU A 7 6.54 -7.99 2.63
CA GLU A 7 7.20 -8.30 1.36
C GLU A 7 6.58 -9.58 0.82
N ILE A 8 6.15 -9.55 -0.45
CA ILE A 8 5.49 -10.68 -1.09
C ILE A 8 5.83 -10.69 -2.58
N ASP A 9 6.23 -11.86 -3.09
CA ASP A 9 6.54 -12.07 -4.51
C ASP A 9 7.52 -11.03 -5.08
N GLY A 10 8.53 -10.67 -4.30
CA GLY A 10 9.52 -9.67 -4.71
C GLY A 10 9.05 -8.24 -4.62
N MET A 11 7.84 -8.00 -4.12
CA MET A 11 7.29 -6.66 -3.93
C MET A 11 7.37 -6.26 -2.47
N THR A 12 7.72 -5.01 -2.21
CA THR A 12 7.71 -4.43 -0.86
C THR A 12 6.47 -3.56 -0.73
N VAL A 13 5.64 -3.86 0.25
CA VAL A 13 4.42 -3.11 0.52
C VAL A 13 4.64 -2.24 1.74
N THR A 14 4.44 -0.94 1.58
CA THR A 14 4.52 0.03 2.67
C THR A 14 3.27 0.90 2.68
N TYR A 15 3.03 1.57 3.79
CA TYR A 15 1.94 2.53 3.91
C TYR A 15 2.43 3.79 4.61
N GLY A 16 1.76 4.91 4.34
CA GLY A 16 2.11 6.19 4.96
C GLY A 16 1.23 6.50 6.17
N ASP A 17 1.38 7.70 6.68
CA ASP A 17 0.60 8.16 7.82
C ASP A 17 -0.85 8.41 7.42
N ILE A 18 -1.77 8.28 8.38
CA ILE A 18 -3.19 8.55 8.14
C ILE A 18 -3.39 9.99 7.72
N VAL A 19 -4.14 10.17 6.64
CA VAL A 19 -4.58 11.50 6.19
C VAL A 19 -6.04 11.66 6.59
N LYS A 20 -6.31 12.61 7.47
CA LYS A 20 -7.66 12.86 7.96
C LYS A 20 -8.51 13.47 6.86
N GLY A 21 -9.68 12.89 6.62
CA GLY A 21 -10.63 13.35 5.64
C GLY A 21 -11.97 13.73 6.26
N ARG A 22 -12.86 14.31 5.45
CA ARG A 22 -14.18 14.73 5.92
C ARG A 22 -15.12 13.55 6.18
N LEU A 23 -15.09 12.57 5.28
CA LEU A 23 -16.00 11.42 5.35
C LEU A 23 -15.29 10.18 5.88
N CYS A 24 -14.02 10.02 5.59
CA CYS A 24 -13.23 8.91 6.09
C CYS A 24 -11.76 9.31 6.10
N ASP A 25 -10.98 8.61 6.92
CA ASP A 25 -9.54 8.77 6.95
C ASP A 25 -8.93 7.90 5.86
N ALA A 26 -7.91 8.41 5.19
CA ALA A 26 -7.20 7.68 4.13
C ALA A 26 -5.80 7.29 4.60
N VAL A 27 -5.34 6.13 4.15
CA VAL A 27 -3.98 5.68 4.39
C VAL A 27 -3.33 5.43 3.03
N PRO A 28 -2.33 6.23 2.65
CA PRO A 28 -1.64 5.98 1.39
C PRO A 28 -0.85 4.68 1.49
N TYR A 29 -0.81 3.92 0.39
CA TYR A 29 0.01 2.73 0.31
C TYR A 29 0.93 2.79 -0.91
N TYR A 30 2.03 2.04 -0.84
CA TYR A 30 3.04 1.98 -1.89
C TYR A 30 3.46 0.54 -2.07
N VAL A 31 3.54 0.10 -3.33
CA VAL A 31 4.06 -1.21 -3.69
C VAL A 31 5.24 -0.98 -4.63
N GLU A 32 6.39 -1.52 -4.29
CA GLU A 32 7.61 -1.31 -5.06
C GLU A 32 8.25 -2.65 -5.39
N ARG A 33 8.82 -2.76 -6.59
CA ARG A 33 9.48 -3.98 -7.05
C ARG A 33 10.71 -3.59 -7.85
N ASP A 34 11.86 -4.22 -7.55
CA ASP A 34 13.05 -4.07 -8.37
C ASP A 34 12.77 -4.68 -9.75
N ASN A 35 13.02 -3.90 -10.81
CA ASN A 35 12.74 -4.38 -12.17
C ASN A 35 13.95 -5.05 -12.83
N GLY A 36 15.07 -5.21 -12.11
CA GLY A 36 16.27 -5.86 -12.62
C GLY A 36 17.16 -4.96 -13.47
N GLU A 37 16.79 -3.69 -13.65
CA GLU A 37 17.52 -2.74 -14.49
C GLU A 37 18.07 -1.56 -13.69
N GLY A 38 18.17 -1.70 -12.37
CA GLY A 38 18.63 -0.63 -11.49
C GLY A 38 17.56 0.42 -11.18
N ASP A 39 16.31 0.11 -11.46
CA ASP A 39 15.17 0.99 -11.22
C ASP A 39 14.06 0.17 -10.55
N PHE A 40 12.95 0.82 -10.24
CA PHE A 40 11.82 0.21 -9.56
C PHE A 40 10.55 0.34 -10.37
N ASP A 41 9.76 -0.73 -10.39
CA ASP A 41 8.35 -0.64 -10.71
C ASP A 41 7.62 -0.21 -9.45
N PHE A 42 6.57 0.60 -9.58
CA PHE A 42 5.81 1.02 -8.42
C PHE A 42 4.31 1.12 -8.73
N ALA A 43 3.52 0.99 -7.68
CA ALA A 43 2.10 1.30 -7.70
C ALA A 43 1.76 1.97 -6.38
N GLN A 44 0.90 2.96 -6.42
CA GLN A 44 0.46 3.64 -5.21
C GLN A 44 -1.02 4.00 -5.28
N GLY A 45 -1.64 3.99 -4.13
CA GLY A 45 -3.04 4.32 -3.97
C GLY A 45 -3.32 4.64 -2.51
N SER A 46 -4.56 4.53 -2.11
CA SER A 46 -4.98 4.82 -0.73
C SER A 46 -6.02 3.82 -0.26
N LEU A 47 -6.05 3.57 1.04
CA LEU A 47 -7.16 2.87 1.69
C LEU A 47 -8.19 3.92 2.11
N PRO A 48 -9.47 3.62 2.12
CA PRO A 48 -10.08 2.32 1.93
C PRO A 48 -10.44 1.98 0.46
N THR A 49 -10.19 2.86 -0.49
CA THR A 49 -10.56 2.61 -1.90
C THR A 49 -9.77 1.47 -2.51
N CYS A 50 -8.50 1.34 -2.15
CA CYS A 50 -7.56 0.31 -2.58
C CYS A 50 -7.12 0.38 -4.05
N THR A 51 -7.84 1.06 -4.91
CA THR A 51 -7.52 1.15 -6.34
C THR A 51 -6.22 1.93 -6.54
N PRO A 52 -5.22 1.35 -7.23
CA PRO A 52 -4.00 2.10 -7.56
C PRO A 52 -4.34 3.31 -8.45
N VAL A 53 -3.80 4.47 -8.09
CA VAL A 53 -4.04 5.72 -8.84
C VAL A 53 -2.83 6.16 -9.64
N LYS A 54 -1.66 5.60 -9.35
CA LYS A 54 -0.42 5.91 -10.05
C LYS A 54 0.46 4.67 -10.06
N SER A 55 1.02 4.33 -11.21
CA SER A 55 1.86 3.16 -11.33
C SER A 55 2.84 3.28 -12.48
N LYS A 56 3.89 2.46 -12.43
CA LYS A 56 4.89 2.32 -13.49
C LYS A 56 5.40 0.88 -13.48
N GLY A 57 5.40 0.24 -14.63
CA GLY A 57 6.01 -1.07 -14.79
C GLY A 57 5.13 -2.27 -14.47
N PHE A 58 3.97 -2.06 -13.87
CA PHE A 58 3.01 -3.12 -13.59
C PHE A 58 2.00 -3.27 -14.73
N ALA A 59 1.71 -4.51 -15.11
CA ALA A 59 0.63 -4.81 -16.04
C ALA A 59 -0.71 -4.59 -15.36
N GLU A 60 -1.77 -4.41 -16.17
CA GLU A 60 -3.12 -4.19 -15.63
C GLU A 60 -3.57 -5.32 -14.71
N SER A 61 -3.29 -6.57 -15.09
CA SER A 61 -3.62 -7.73 -14.24
C SER A 61 -2.88 -7.69 -12.91
N GLU A 62 -1.63 -7.23 -12.90
CA GLU A 62 -0.86 -7.07 -11.68
C GLU A 62 -1.43 -5.98 -10.78
N LEU A 63 -1.91 -4.89 -11.38
CA LEU A 63 -2.58 -3.81 -10.63
C LEU A 63 -3.87 -4.30 -9.99
N TRP A 64 -4.62 -5.17 -10.66
CA TRP A 64 -5.82 -5.78 -10.08
C TRP A 64 -5.47 -6.69 -8.91
N ASP A 65 -4.37 -7.44 -9.02
CA ASP A 65 -3.89 -8.29 -7.92
C ASP A 65 -3.47 -7.44 -6.73
N ILE A 66 -2.80 -6.32 -6.97
CA ILE A 66 -2.43 -5.37 -5.91
C ILE A 66 -3.67 -4.81 -5.23
N GLU A 67 -4.66 -4.38 -5.99
CA GLU A 67 -5.91 -3.88 -5.42
C GLU A 67 -6.59 -4.92 -4.55
N SER A 68 -6.71 -6.16 -5.03
CA SER A 68 -7.30 -7.25 -4.27
C SER A 68 -6.52 -7.55 -2.99
N PHE A 69 -5.20 -7.56 -3.09
CA PHE A 69 -4.33 -7.77 -1.94
C PHE A 69 -4.54 -6.68 -0.90
N MET A 70 -4.56 -5.42 -1.32
CA MET A 70 -4.75 -4.30 -0.40
C MET A 70 -6.14 -4.35 0.25
N ARG A 71 -7.17 -4.73 -0.51
CA ARG A 71 -8.53 -4.86 0.02
C ARG A 71 -8.60 -5.97 1.06
N ASP A 72 -7.98 -7.12 0.79
CA ASP A 72 -7.99 -8.26 1.70
C ASP A 72 -7.20 -8.00 2.98
N ASN A 73 -6.18 -7.14 2.90
CA ASN A 73 -5.28 -6.85 4.02
C ASN A 73 -5.52 -5.50 4.67
N MET A 74 -6.52 -4.76 4.23
CA MET A 74 -6.78 -3.41 4.72
C MET A 74 -6.96 -3.39 6.24
N HIS A 75 -7.72 -4.32 6.79
CA HIS A 75 -7.96 -4.40 8.24
C HIS A 75 -6.66 -4.68 9.01
N ASN A 76 -5.74 -5.46 8.43
CA ASN A 76 -4.44 -5.73 9.05
C ASN A 76 -3.60 -4.46 9.15
N ILE A 77 -3.64 -3.63 8.12
CA ILE A 77 -2.92 -2.36 8.11
C ILE A 77 -3.50 -1.42 9.16
N TYR A 78 -4.84 -1.31 9.23
CA TYR A 78 -5.47 -0.48 10.25
C TYR A 78 -5.19 -1.00 11.66
N ASP A 79 -5.17 -2.31 11.85
CA ASP A 79 -4.83 -2.91 13.14
C ASP A 79 -3.38 -2.60 13.53
N GLN A 80 -2.46 -2.63 12.56
CA GLN A 80 -1.07 -2.27 12.81
C GLN A 80 -0.93 -0.81 13.23
N ILE A 81 -1.64 0.08 12.57
CA ILE A 81 -1.66 1.50 12.91
C ILE A 81 -2.20 1.69 14.33
N ARG A 82 -3.32 1.05 14.66
CA ARG A 82 -3.90 1.11 16.00
C ARG A 82 -2.97 0.53 17.06
N GLY A 83 -2.26 -0.53 16.72
CA GLY A 83 -1.27 -1.13 17.61
C GLY A 83 -0.12 -0.19 17.93
N GLU A 84 0.37 0.54 16.93
CA GLU A 84 1.41 1.56 17.13
C GLU A 84 0.91 2.67 18.05
N TRP A 85 -0.35 3.08 17.89
CA TRP A 85 -0.97 4.10 18.74
C TRP A 85 -1.15 3.61 20.16
N ALA A 86 -1.45 2.33 20.37
CA ALA A 86 -1.65 1.78 21.71
C ALA A 86 -0.38 1.81 22.56
N TRP A 87 0.77 1.83 21.94
CA TRP A 87 2.06 1.87 22.62
C TRP A 87 2.65 3.28 22.72
N ALA A 88 2.05 4.23 22.06
CA ALA A 88 2.43 5.63 22.14
C ALA A 88 1.68 6.34 23.27
#